data_2dde86b282613dd4b3c1eedcd3eccdbf
#
_entry.id   2dde86b282613dd4b3c1eedcd3eccdbf
#
_cell.length_a   1.000
_cell.length_b   1.000
_cell.length_c   1.000
_cell.angle_alpha   90.00
_cell.angle_beta   90.00
_cell.angle_gamma   90.00
#
_symmetry.space_group_name_H-M   'P 1'
#
loop_
_entity.id
_entity.type
_entity.pdbx_description
1 polymer ?
#
loop_
_entity_poly.entity_id
_entity_poly.type
_entity_poly.pdbx_seq_one_letter_code
_entity_poly.pdbx_strand_id
1 'polypeptide(L)'
;TISVRIGIYNPSYPVASMAYESGDLESKSKSSGRNKITLLSVNNTENEKYTFEWDELKNKVIGEKKKCLEEYFVGQAEHGKNLLYNLLNYLRNTTDKINIARYAYLLARIEPERDADERIKEKYKAFSRQMYNWAINKEDRLQLIMAIYLYVYETREKSEE
;
A
#
# COMPACT_ATOMS: atom_id res chain seq x y z
N THR A 1 -10.31 24.29 2.42
CA THR A 1 -9.36 23.33 1.80
C THR A 1 -8.23 23.05 2.77
N ILE A 2 -8.11 21.82 3.20
CA ILE A 2 -7.08 21.39 4.14
C ILE A 2 -6.11 20.49 3.38
N SER A 3 -4.82 20.83 3.42
CA SER A 3 -3.76 19.93 2.96
C SER A 3 -3.06 19.35 4.18
N VAL A 4 -2.90 18.05 4.24
CA VAL A 4 -2.31 17.32 5.35
C VAL A 4 -1.16 16.45 4.88
N ARG A 5 -0.27 16.19 5.82
CA ARG A 5 0.89 15.39 5.61
C ARG A 5 1.18 14.54 6.83
N ILE A 6 1.50 13.29 6.60
CA ILE A 6 1.86 12.33 7.63
C ILE A 6 3.15 11.63 7.24
N GLY A 7 4.21 11.87 7.99
CA GLY A 7 5.46 11.12 7.91
C GLY A 7 5.52 10.05 8.99
N ILE A 8 6.10 8.91 8.66
CA ILE A 8 6.41 7.84 9.62
C ILE A 8 7.92 7.67 9.63
N TYR A 9 8.53 7.87 10.79
CA TYR A 9 9.97 7.84 10.95
C TYR A 9 10.39 6.78 11.97
N ASN A 10 11.60 6.28 11.82
CA ASN A 10 12.21 5.43 12.85
C ASN A 10 12.43 6.26 14.12
N PRO A 11 12.23 5.72 15.32
CA PRO A 11 12.50 6.43 16.60
C PRO A 11 13.91 7.02 16.72
N SER A 12 14.88 6.43 16.05
CA SER A 12 16.27 6.92 16.02
C SER A 12 16.54 8.00 14.97
N TYR A 13 15.52 8.39 14.17
CA TYR A 13 15.70 9.40 13.11
C TYR A 13 15.80 10.80 13.72
N PRO A 14 16.77 11.66 13.29
CA PRO A 14 16.97 12.98 13.88
C PRO A 14 15.74 13.89 13.72
N VAL A 15 15.29 14.48 14.84
CA VAL A 15 14.10 15.35 14.86
C VAL A 15 14.24 16.56 13.92
N ALA A 16 15.44 17.12 13.82
CA ALA A 16 15.73 18.22 12.88
C ALA A 16 15.48 17.81 11.42
N SER A 17 15.87 16.59 11.03
CA SER A 17 15.62 16.05 9.70
C SER A 17 14.13 15.80 9.47
N MET A 18 13.41 15.30 10.48
CA MET A 18 11.95 15.14 10.42
C MET A 18 11.25 16.48 10.16
N ALA A 19 11.66 17.54 10.88
CA ALA A 19 11.10 18.87 10.72
C ALA A 19 11.37 19.47 9.34
N TYR A 20 12.60 19.32 8.84
CA TYR A 20 13.00 19.77 7.50
C TYR A 20 12.21 19.04 6.41
N GLU A 21 12.19 17.73 6.42
CA GLU A 21 11.42 16.91 5.48
C GLU A 21 9.91 17.22 5.58
N SER A 22 9.41 17.44 6.79
CA SER A 22 8.03 17.89 6.99
C SER A 22 7.76 19.24 6.34
N GLY A 23 8.60 20.23 6.37
CA GLY A 23 8.46 21.52 5.70
C GLY A 23 8.48 21.43 4.18
N ASP A 24 9.41 20.67 3.66
CA ASP A 24 9.60 20.51 2.20
C ASP A 24 8.41 19.85 1.54
N LEU A 25 7.84 18.84 2.17
CA LEU A 25 6.66 18.16 1.69
C LEU A 25 5.41 19.04 1.83
N GLU A 26 5.29 19.98 2.78
CA GLU A 26 4.19 20.94 2.86
C GLU A 26 4.20 21.90 1.67
N SER A 27 5.36 22.36 1.27
CA SER A 27 5.54 23.22 0.10
C SER A 27 5.12 22.49 -1.19
N LYS A 28 5.45 21.21 -1.33
CA LYS A 28 5.05 20.36 -2.47
C LYS A 28 3.54 20.09 -2.50
N SER A 29 2.93 19.82 -1.35
CA SER A 29 1.47 19.65 -1.24
C SER A 29 0.70 20.91 -1.64
N LYS A 30 1.25 22.10 -1.32
CA LYS A 30 0.68 23.38 -1.73
C LYS A 30 0.85 23.68 -3.22
N SER A 31 1.98 23.28 -3.81
CA SER A 31 2.27 23.49 -5.24
C SER A 31 1.52 22.52 -6.15
N SER A 32 1.20 21.30 -5.67
CA SER A 32 0.43 20.28 -6.42
C SER A 32 -1.08 20.52 -6.46
N GLY A 33 -1.55 21.64 -5.96
CA GLY A 33 -2.97 21.94 -5.79
C GLY A 33 -3.41 21.71 -4.34
N ARG A 34 -4.20 22.62 -3.80
CA ARG A 34 -4.70 22.55 -2.43
C ARG A 34 -5.69 21.38 -2.28
N ASN A 35 -5.97 20.94 -1.05
CA ASN A 35 -6.94 19.89 -0.73
C ASN A 35 -6.44 18.46 -0.99
N LYS A 36 -5.17 18.21 -0.69
CA LYS A 36 -4.53 16.92 -0.86
C LYS A 36 -3.90 16.42 0.42
N ILE A 37 -3.74 15.12 0.50
CA ILE A 37 -3.03 14.44 1.58
C ILE A 37 -1.82 13.70 1.02
N THR A 38 -0.67 13.89 1.66
CA THR A 38 0.55 13.16 1.36
C THR A 38 0.89 12.25 2.53
N LEU A 39 1.00 10.97 2.27
CA LEU A 39 1.26 9.92 3.27
C LEU A 39 2.62 9.29 3.04
N LEU A 40 3.28 8.94 4.16
CA LEU A 40 4.53 8.18 4.19
C LEU A 40 5.67 8.86 3.43
N SER A 41 6.25 9.87 4.05
CA SER A 41 7.59 10.34 3.68
C SER A 41 8.62 9.33 4.20
N VAL A 42 8.99 8.37 3.39
CA VAL A 42 10.15 7.53 3.67
C VAL A 42 11.21 7.91 2.66
N ASN A 43 12.34 8.43 3.10
CA ASN A 43 13.66 8.64 2.43
C ASN A 43 13.79 8.32 0.91
N ASN A 44 12.75 8.55 0.11
CA ASN A 44 12.73 8.25 -1.30
C ASN A 44 12.46 9.51 -2.11
N THR A 45 13.30 9.74 -3.10
CA THR A 45 13.17 10.72 -4.19
C THR A 45 11.83 10.64 -4.96
N GLU A 46 10.94 9.73 -4.57
CA GLU A 46 9.63 9.47 -5.17
C GLU A 46 8.44 10.01 -4.35
N ASN A 47 8.67 10.98 -3.45
CA ASN A 47 7.66 11.53 -2.52
C ASN A 47 6.39 12.11 -3.20
N GLU A 48 6.44 12.40 -4.49
CA GLU A 48 5.29 12.86 -5.26
C GLU A 48 4.27 11.76 -5.53
N LYS A 49 4.67 10.51 -5.43
CA LYS A 49 3.85 9.34 -5.79
C LYS A 49 2.77 9.00 -4.76
N TYR A 50 2.85 9.50 -3.54
CA TYR A 50 1.92 9.16 -2.46
C TYR A 50 1.06 10.34 -2.02
N THR A 51 0.77 11.23 -2.94
CA THR A 51 -0.14 12.37 -2.73
C THR A 51 -1.48 12.06 -3.38
N PHE A 52 -2.53 12.10 -2.60
CA PHE A 52 -3.90 11.77 -3.01
C PHE A 52 -4.86 12.93 -2.73
N GLU A 53 -5.93 13.01 -3.50
CA GLU A 53 -7.10 13.78 -3.10
C GLU A 53 -7.82 13.08 -1.95
N TRP A 54 -8.53 13.83 -1.10
CA TRP A 54 -9.23 13.26 0.05
C TRP A 54 -10.25 12.19 -0.32
N ASP A 55 -11.01 12.43 -1.40
CA ASP A 55 -11.99 11.49 -1.90
C ASP A 55 -11.34 10.24 -2.49
N GLU A 56 -10.21 10.40 -3.16
CA GLU A 56 -9.40 9.30 -3.68
C GLU A 56 -8.87 8.42 -2.53
N LEU A 57 -8.27 9.04 -1.51
CA LEU A 57 -7.78 8.29 -0.35
C LEU A 57 -8.92 7.54 0.35
N LYS A 58 -10.05 8.22 0.60
CA LYS A 58 -11.18 7.63 1.32
C LYS A 58 -11.83 6.50 0.55
N ASN A 59 -12.12 6.69 -0.73
CA ASN A 59 -12.93 5.76 -1.51
C ASN A 59 -12.08 4.69 -2.19
N LYS A 60 -10.94 5.07 -2.80
CA LYS A 60 -10.12 4.16 -3.60
C LYS A 60 -9.05 3.44 -2.78
N VAL A 61 -8.33 4.16 -1.92
CA VAL A 61 -7.27 3.54 -1.12
C VAL A 61 -7.85 2.76 0.05
N ILE A 62 -8.67 3.42 0.89
CA ILE A 62 -9.22 2.83 2.11
C ILE A 62 -10.45 1.98 1.80
N GLY A 63 -11.44 2.56 1.12
CA GLY A 63 -12.76 1.95 0.90
C GLY A 63 -12.76 0.79 -0.08
N GLU A 64 -11.83 0.74 -1.02
CA GLU A 64 -11.75 -0.31 -2.02
C GLU A 64 -10.57 -1.25 -1.76
N LYS A 65 -9.33 -0.74 -1.84
CA LYS A 65 -8.12 -1.58 -1.84
C LYS A 65 -7.76 -2.11 -0.46
N LYS A 66 -7.73 -1.24 0.56
CA LYS A 66 -7.45 -1.68 1.94
C LYS A 66 -8.55 -2.63 2.45
N LYS A 67 -9.80 -2.30 2.19
CA LYS A 67 -10.93 -3.17 2.54
C LYS A 67 -10.84 -4.55 1.89
N CYS A 68 -10.44 -4.63 0.63
CA CYS A 68 -10.20 -5.90 -0.06
C CYS A 68 -9.11 -6.75 0.65
N LEU A 69 -8.02 -6.10 1.12
CA LEU A 69 -6.99 -6.77 1.91
C LEU A 69 -7.53 -7.26 3.25
N GLU A 70 -8.29 -6.44 3.97
CA GLU A 70 -8.93 -6.80 5.23
C GLU A 70 -9.85 -8.01 5.08
N GLU A 71 -10.71 -7.99 4.08
CA GLU A 71 -11.65 -9.09 3.81
C GLU A 71 -10.94 -10.39 3.42
N TYR A 72 -9.83 -10.29 2.69
CA TYR A 72 -9.08 -11.48 2.27
C TYR A 72 -8.29 -12.10 3.41
N PHE A 73 -7.59 -11.29 4.22
CA PHE A 73 -6.70 -11.75 5.27
C PHE A 73 -7.35 -11.85 6.67
N VAL A 74 -8.68 -11.87 6.75
CA VAL A 74 -9.38 -12.10 8.03
C VAL A 74 -8.88 -13.38 8.70
N GLY A 75 -8.33 -13.26 9.92
CA GLY A 75 -7.80 -14.39 10.70
C GLY A 75 -6.43 -14.92 10.25
N GLN A 76 -5.80 -14.30 9.25
CA GLN A 76 -4.50 -14.73 8.71
C GLN A 76 -3.47 -13.59 8.65
N ALA A 77 -3.57 -12.61 9.53
CA ALA A 77 -2.81 -11.37 9.46
C ALA A 77 -1.29 -11.56 9.39
N GLU A 78 -0.71 -12.53 10.11
CA GLU A 78 0.74 -12.78 10.12
C GLU A 78 1.25 -13.38 8.81
N HIS A 79 0.55 -14.36 8.25
CA HIS A 79 0.95 -15.00 6.99
C HIS A 79 0.79 -14.02 5.81
N GLY A 80 -0.21 -13.15 5.88
CA GLY A 80 -0.43 -12.09 4.89
C GLY A 80 0.67 -11.04 4.84
N LYS A 81 1.27 -10.66 5.97
CA LYS A 81 2.31 -9.60 6.04
C LYS A 81 3.52 -9.91 5.17
N ASN A 82 4.09 -11.11 5.29
CA ASN A 82 5.26 -11.51 4.49
C ASN A 82 4.97 -11.50 2.98
N LEU A 83 3.79 -11.97 2.59
CA LEU A 83 3.35 -11.90 1.21
C LEU A 83 3.24 -10.44 0.75
N LEU A 84 2.58 -9.60 1.53
CA LEU A 84 2.36 -8.19 1.20
C LEU A 84 3.67 -7.40 1.07
N TYR A 85 4.66 -7.65 1.93
CA TYR A 85 5.99 -7.03 1.80
C TYR A 85 6.69 -7.45 0.49
N ASN A 86 6.59 -8.72 0.12
CA ASN A 86 7.14 -9.20 -1.15
C ASN A 86 6.42 -8.58 -2.35
N LEU A 87 5.10 -8.48 -2.31
CA LEU A 87 4.32 -7.81 -3.35
C LEU A 87 4.69 -6.33 -3.47
N LEU A 88 4.88 -5.62 -2.35
CA LEU A 88 5.34 -4.23 -2.34
C LEU A 88 6.67 -4.04 -3.08
N ASN A 89 7.65 -4.94 -2.90
CA ASN A 89 8.93 -4.85 -3.58
C ASN A 89 8.77 -4.86 -5.11
N TYR A 90 7.87 -5.68 -5.63
CA TYR A 90 7.61 -5.73 -7.08
C TYR A 90 6.75 -4.58 -7.57
N LEU A 91 5.79 -4.11 -6.77
CA LEU A 91 4.94 -2.97 -7.12
C LEU A 91 5.74 -1.65 -7.21
N ARG A 92 6.77 -1.48 -6.38
CA ARG A 92 7.64 -0.29 -6.40
C ARG A 92 8.56 -0.24 -7.62
N ASN A 93 9.05 -1.39 -8.06
CA ASN A 93 10.07 -1.50 -9.11
C ASN A 93 9.47 -1.96 -10.46
N THR A 94 8.34 -1.42 -10.86
CA THR A 94 7.60 -1.84 -12.06
C THR A 94 8.18 -1.35 -13.39
N THR A 95 9.29 -0.63 -13.40
CA THR A 95 10.01 -0.30 -14.63
C THR A 95 10.43 -1.55 -15.39
N ASP A 96 10.70 -2.65 -14.70
CA ASP A 96 10.99 -3.94 -15.30
C ASP A 96 9.74 -4.81 -15.43
N LYS A 97 9.42 -5.23 -16.66
CA LYS A 97 8.32 -6.16 -16.94
C LYS A 97 8.42 -7.48 -16.15
N ILE A 98 9.65 -7.89 -15.80
CA ILE A 98 9.92 -9.07 -14.99
C ILE A 98 9.29 -8.98 -13.59
N ASN A 99 9.19 -7.79 -13.02
CA ASN A 99 8.59 -7.60 -11.71
C ASN A 99 7.08 -7.81 -11.71
N ILE A 100 6.40 -7.48 -12.80
CA ILE A 100 4.97 -7.82 -12.98
C ILE A 100 4.79 -9.35 -13.05
N ALA A 101 5.67 -10.05 -13.76
CA ALA A 101 5.61 -11.51 -13.82
C ALA A 101 5.89 -12.16 -12.44
N ARG A 102 6.85 -11.65 -11.69
CA ARG A 102 7.15 -12.09 -10.32
C ARG A 102 5.98 -11.82 -9.36
N TYR A 103 5.35 -10.65 -9.51
CA TYR A 103 4.15 -10.30 -8.76
C TYR A 103 3.01 -11.29 -9.03
N ALA A 104 2.73 -11.58 -10.30
CA ALA A 104 1.72 -12.57 -10.68
C ALA A 104 2.06 -13.98 -10.15
N TYR A 105 3.33 -14.37 -10.19
CA TYR A 105 3.79 -15.64 -9.63
C TYR A 105 3.57 -15.72 -8.12
N LEU A 106 3.83 -14.64 -7.36
CA LEU A 106 3.56 -14.63 -5.92
C LEU A 106 2.05 -14.77 -5.63
N LEU A 107 1.20 -14.14 -6.42
CA LEU A 107 -0.24 -14.32 -6.28
C LEU A 107 -0.66 -15.77 -6.58
N ALA A 108 -0.08 -16.39 -7.60
CA ALA A 108 -0.36 -17.79 -7.93
C ALA A 108 0.09 -18.76 -6.82
N ARG A 109 1.15 -18.45 -6.07
CA ARG A 109 1.64 -19.31 -4.97
C ARG A 109 0.69 -19.41 -3.78
N ILE A 110 -0.25 -18.50 -3.63
CA ILE A 110 -1.27 -18.55 -2.57
C ILE A 110 -2.58 -19.16 -3.06
N GLU A 111 -2.58 -19.75 -4.26
CA GLU A 111 -3.73 -20.49 -4.77
C GLU A 111 -4.08 -21.63 -3.83
N PRO A 112 -5.36 -21.76 -3.41
CA PRO A 112 -5.81 -22.86 -2.58
C PRO A 112 -5.61 -24.21 -3.26
N GLU A 113 -5.43 -25.26 -2.48
CA GLU A 113 -5.31 -26.62 -2.97
C GLU A 113 -6.55 -27.05 -3.77
N ARG A 114 -6.38 -28.05 -4.65
CA ARG A 114 -7.46 -28.49 -5.56
C ARG A 114 -8.70 -29.01 -4.85
N ASP A 115 -8.54 -29.55 -3.66
CA ASP A 115 -9.57 -30.09 -2.78
C ASP A 115 -10.16 -29.05 -1.79
N ALA A 116 -9.66 -27.83 -1.80
CA ALA A 116 -10.20 -26.75 -0.96
C ALA A 116 -11.64 -26.42 -1.31
N ASP A 117 -12.36 -25.89 -0.31
CA ASP A 117 -13.75 -25.44 -0.46
C ASP A 117 -13.91 -24.44 -1.64
N GLU A 118 -14.97 -24.62 -2.42
CA GLU A 118 -15.22 -23.78 -3.61
C GLU A 118 -15.33 -22.30 -3.26
N ARG A 119 -15.86 -21.95 -2.08
CA ARG A 119 -15.93 -20.57 -1.58
C ARG A 119 -14.54 -19.96 -1.40
N ILE A 120 -13.58 -20.75 -0.91
CA ILE A 120 -12.18 -20.30 -0.73
C ILE A 120 -11.55 -20.06 -2.09
N LYS A 121 -11.78 -20.94 -3.05
CA LYS A 121 -11.28 -20.80 -4.43
C LYS A 121 -11.86 -19.57 -5.12
N GLU A 122 -13.15 -19.32 -4.98
CA GLU A 122 -13.80 -18.13 -5.54
C GLU A 122 -13.28 -16.85 -4.90
N LYS A 123 -13.14 -16.83 -3.57
CA LYS A 123 -12.54 -15.71 -2.84
C LYS A 123 -11.12 -15.40 -3.31
N TYR A 124 -10.29 -16.44 -3.47
CA TYR A 124 -8.94 -16.30 -4.00
C TYR A 124 -8.93 -15.77 -5.44
N LYS A 125 -9.75 -16.34 -6.34
CA LYS A 125 -9.84 -15.89 -7.73
C LYS A 125 -10.23 -14.42 -7.84
N ALA A 126 -11.21 -14.00 -7.06
CA ALA A 126 -11.64 -12.59 -7.02
C ALA A 126 -10.53 -11.68 -6.52
N PHE A 127 -9.89 -12.03 -5.39
CA PHE A 127 -8.79 -11.29 -4.80
C PHE A 127 -7.59 -11.20 -5.77
N SER A 128 -7.10 -12.33 -6.27
CA SER A 128 -5.95 -12.40 -7.16
C SER A 128 -6.16 -11.59 -8.44
N ARG A 129 -7.36 -11.66 -9.03
CA ARG A 129 -7.73 -10.88 -10.22
C ARG A 129 -7.72 -9.38 -9.95
N GLN A 130 -8.29 -8.94 -8.82
CA GLN A 130 -8.29 -7.53 -8.45
C GLN A 130 -6.87 -7.01 -8.20
N MET A 131 -6.08 -7.75 -7.42
CA MET A 131 -4.70 -7.39 -7.12
C MET A 131 -3.86 -7.26 -8.39
N TYR A 132 -4.01 -8.18 -9.35
CA TYR A 132 -3.32 -8.10 -10.63
C TYR A 132 -3.76 -6.89 -11.47
N ASN A 133 -5.06 -6.64 -11.58
CA ASN A 133 -5.58 -5.49 -12.33
C ASN A 133 -5.07 -4.16 -11.77
N TRP A 134 -5.03 -4.00 -10.45
CA TRP A 134 -4.47 -2.81 -9.82
C TRP A 134 -2.96 -2.68 -10.02
N ALA A 135 -2.23 -3.79 -10.07
CA ALA A 135 -0.78 -3.76 -10.27
C ALA A 135 -0.37 -3.26 -11.66
N ILE A 136 -1.14 -3.57 -12.70
CA ILE A 136 -0.83 -3.17 -14.08
C ILE A 136 -1.21 -1.71 -14.38
N ASN A 137 -2.22 -1.16 -13.72
CA ASN A 137 -2.61 0.24 -13.85
C ASN A 137 -1.74 1.14 -12.97
N LYS A 138 -1.20 2.23 -13.51
CA LYS A 138 -0.26 3.09 -12.78
C LYS A 138 -0.91 3.78 -11.57
N GLU A 139 -2.10 4.32 -11.72
CA GLU A 139 -2.81 5.03 -10.64
C GLU A 139 -3.25 4.05 -9.57
N ASP A 140 -3.92 2.96 -9.95
CA ASP A 140 -4.36 1.92 -9.02
C ASP A 140 -3.20 1.30 -8.26
N ARG A 141 -2.05 1.13 -8.91
CA ARG A 141 -0.84 0.60 -8.28
C ARG A 141 -0.33 1.50 -7.14
N LEU A 142 -0.32 2.82 -7.33
CA LEU A 142 0.08 3.75 -6.27
C LEU A 142 -0.89 3.70 -5.08
N GLN A 143 -2.17 3.63 -5.37
CA GLN A 143 -3.23 3.47 -4.37
C GLN A 143 -3.10 2.12 -3.65
N LEU A 144 -2.80 1.03 -4.37
CA LEU A 144 -2.58 -0.30 -3.79
C LEU A 144 -1.36 -0.33 -2.88
N ILE A 145 -0.23 0.27 -3.28
CA ILE A 145 0.95 0.39 -2.44
C ILE A 145 0.59 1.07 -1.12
N MET A 146 -0.15 2.19 -1.18
CA MET A 146 -0.58 2.90 0.02
C MET A 146 -1.54 2.06 0.87
N ALA A 147 -2.49 1.37 0.26
CA ALA A 147 -3.43 0.49 0.97
C ALA A 147 -2.70 -0.64 1.72
N ILE A 148 -1.68 -1.24 1.09
CA ILE A 148 -0.85 -2.27 1.74
C ILE A 148 -0.10 -1.68 2.94
N TYR A 149 0.50 -0.49 2.81
CA TYR A 149 1.16 0.15 3.94
C TYR A 149 0.21 0.39 5.10
N LEU A 150 -0.94 1.00 4.85
CA LEU A 150 -1.94 1.27 5.89
C LEU A 150 -2.38 -0.03 6.57
N TYR A 151 -2.68 -1.07 5.80
CA TYR A 151 -3.06 -2.37 6.33
C TYR A 151 -1.98 -2.99 7.23
N VAL A 152 -0.72 -3.01 6.76
CA VAL A 152 0.39 -3.58 7.51
C VAL A 152 0.67 -2.80 8.80
N TYR A 153 0.59 -1.46 8.76
CA TYR A 153 0.78 -0.64 9.96
C TYR A 153 -0.33 -0.83 10.99
N GLU A 154 -1.58 -0.90 10.57
CA GLU A 154 -2.72 -1.10 11.47
C GLU A 154 -2.75 -2.49 12.11
N THR A 155 -2.30 -3.51 11.35
CA THR A 155 -2.26 -4.90 11.83
C THR A 155 -0.96 -5.26 12.53
N ARG A 156 -0.03 -4.31 12.68
CA ARG A 156 1.21 -4.54 13.41
C ARG A 156 0.88 -4.72 14.89
N GLU A 157 1.18 -5.89 15.45
CA GLU A 157 1.11 -6.09 16.88
C GLU A 157 2.02 -5.09 17.58
N LYS A 158 1.49 -4.39 18.58
CA LYS A 158 2.33 -3.68 19.53
C LYS A 158 3.11 -4.78 20.25
N SER A 159 4.43 -4.86 20.03
CA SER A 159 5.29 -5.64 20.90
C SER A 159 5.03 -5.13 22.30
N GLU A 160 4.49 -5.98 23.15
CA GLU A 160 4.38 -5.72 24.58
C GLU A 160 5.80 -5.47 25.09
N GLU A 161 6.06 -4.23 25.56
CA GLU A 161 7.24 -3.89 26.33
C GLU A 161 7.18 -4.52 27.70
#